data_6b6dc1293bcd427d2733ed60158f077a
#
_entry.id   6b6dc1293bcd427d2733ed60158f077a
#
_cell.length_a   1.000
_cell.length_b   1.000
_cell.length_c   1.000
_cell.angle_alpha   90.00
_cell.angle_beta   90.00
_cell.angle_gamma   90.00
#
_symmetry.space_group_name_H-M   'P 1'
#
loop_
_entity.id
_entity.type
_entity.pdbx_description
1 polymer ?
#
loop_
_entity_poly.entity_id
_entity_poly.type
_entity_poly.pdbx_seq_one_letter_code
_entity_poly.pdbx_strand_id
1 'polypeptide(L)'
;MTYVVKGECVDCKHTTCVKVCPVDCFFEGENTLVIDPDICIDCAICEPECPVNAIVSDRKLKPEDQHWLDFNKEMSKEWPVIRKVKDPLPTYEEATKYTKEEQWAKVSRIPFKDIT
;
A
#
# COMPACT_ATOMS: atom_id res chain seq x y z
N MET A 1 -9.49 1.80 13.76
CA MET A 1 -9.66 2.59 12.53
C MET A 1 -8.30 2.81 11.90
N THR A 2 -8.22 2.73 10.58
CA THR A 2 -6.95 2.71 9.87
C THR A 2 -7.09 3.31 8.48
N TYR A 3 -5.97 3.60 7.82
CA TYR A 3 -5.91 3.84 6.39
C TYR A 3 -5.56 2.54 5.68
N VAL A 4 -5.95 2.43 4.43
CA VAL A 4 -5.82 1.21 3.63
C VAL A 4 -5.14 1.56 2.31
N VAL A 5 -4.14 0.76 1.91
CA VAL A 5 -3.51 0.87 0.60
C VAL A 5 -4.29 0.01 -0.38
N LYS A 6 -4.84 0.64 -1.40
CA LYS A 6 -5.65 -0.02 -2.43
C LYS A 6 -4.81 -0.44 -3.64
N GLY A 7 -5.50 -0.95 -4.65
CA GLY A 7 -4.86 -1.50 -5.85
C GLY A 7 -4.06 -0.52 -6.68
N GLU A 8 -4.30 0.78 -6.57
CA GLU A 8 -3.55 1.78 -7.31
C GLU A 8 -2.06 1.75 -6.99
N CYS A 9 -1.66 1.17 -5.85
CA CYS A 9 -0.26 1.00 -5.47
C CYS A 9 0.41 -0.18 -6.19
N VAL A 10 -0.37 -1.13 -6.70
CA VAL A 10 0.17 -2.34 -7.38
C VAL A 10 1.00 -1.92 -8.58
N ASP A 11 2.22 -2.43 -8.67
CA ASP A 11 3.22 -2.12 -9.69
C ASP A 11 3.64 -0.65 -9.77
N CYS A 12 3.11 0.23 -8.91
CA CYS A 12 3.59 1.60 -8.74
C CYS A 12 4.58 1.70 -7.60
N LYS A 13 4.14 1.30 -6.43
CA LYS A 13 4.92 1.26 -5.20
C LYS A 13 5.71 2.55 -4.94
N HIS A 14 5.02 3.69 -5.04
CA HIS A 14 5.57 4.95 -4.58
C HIS A 14 5.68 4.89 -3.05
N THR A 15 6.80 5.33 -2.51
CA THR A 15 7.07 5.22 -1.07
C THR A 15 7.08 6.56 -0.34
N THR A 16 6.66 7.63 -0.99
CA THR A 16 6.59 8.95 -0.36
C THR A 16 5.68 8.98 0.87
N CYS A 17 4.65 8.14 0.88
CA CYS A 17 3.76 8.00 2.04
C CYS A 17 4.46 7.42 3.28
N VAL A 18 5.47 6.58 3.06
CA VAL A 18 6.22 5.94 4.15
C VAL A 18 6.98 6.98 4.99
N LYS A 19 7.52 7.99 4.32
CA LYS A 19 8.32 9.05 4.96
C LYS A 19 7.56 9.80 6.04
N VAL A 20 6.25 9.99 5.87
CA VAL A 20 5.45 10.81 6.76
C VAL A 20 4.73 10.02 7.85
N CYS A 21 4.81 8.70 7.83
CA CYS A 21 4.15 7.87 8.85
C CYS A 21 4.91 7.95 10.17
N PRO A 22 4.30 8.47 11.25
CA PRO A 22 5.01 8.62 12.53
C PRO A 22 5.16 7.33 13.32
N VAL A 23 4.47 6.26 12.93
CA VAL A 23 4.45 5.00 13.68
C VAL A 23 4.95 3.80 12.87
N ASP A 24 5.52 4.05 11.69
CA ASP A 24 6.11 3.01 10.83
C ASP A 24 5.16 1.84 10.58
N CYS A 25 3.92 2.16 10.17
CA CYS A 25 2.88 1.15 9.96
C CYS A 25 2.84 0.56 8.55
N PHE A 26 3.77 0.97 7.67
CA PHE A 26 3.85 0.44 6.29
C PHE A 26 4.72 -0.81 6.23
N PHE A 27 4.28 -1.78 5.46
CA PHE A 27 5.00 -3.03 5.22
C PHE A 27 5.12 -3.25 3.73
N GLU A 28 6.24 -3.81 3.29
CA GLU A 28 6.62 -3.86 1.89
C GLU A 28 6.50 -5.24 1.28
N GLY A 29 5.67 -5.35 0.23
CA GLY A 29 5.61 -6.52 -0.62
C GLY A 29 6.41 -6.33 -1.89
N GLU A 30 6.39 -7.33 -2.76
CA GLU A 30 7.13 -7.34 -4.01
C GLU A 30 6.73 -6.18 -4.92
N ASN A 31 5.45 -5.90 -5.06
CA ASN A 31 4.96 -4.87 -5.97
C ASN A 31 3.93 -3.92 -5.37
N THR A 32 3.73 -3.93 -4.06
CA THR A 32 2.80 -3.01 -3.38
C THR A 32 3.20 -2.84 -1.92
N LEU A 33 2.57 -1.87 -1.28
CA LEU A 33 2.70 -1.65 0.15
C LEU A 33 1.38 -1.96 0.83
N VAL A 34 1.43 -2.24 2.13
CA VAL A 34 0.23 -2.39 2.96
C VAL A 34 0.43 -1.63 4.27
N ILE A 35 -0.67 -1.31 4.93
CA ILE A 35 -0.69 -0.65 6.23
C ILE A 35 -1.20 -1.64 7.26
N ASP A 36 -0.48 -1.79 8.39
CA ASP A 36 -0.94 -2.60 9.51
C ASP A 36 -2.01 -1.84 10.28
N PRO A 37 -3.26 -2.34 10.29
CA PRO A 37 -4.35 -1.64 10.97
C PRO A 37 -4.20 -1.55 12.47
N ASP A 38 -3.39 -2.42 13.06
CA ASP A 38 -3.15 -2.41 14.51
C ASP A 38 -2.10 -1.37 14.91
N ILE A 39 -1.22 -0.98 13.98
CA ILE A 39 -0.17 0.01 14.23
C ILE A 39 -0.62 1.40 13.78
N CYS A 40 -1.39 1.51 12.71
CA CYS A 40 -1.85 2.78 12.15
C CYS A 40 -2.69 3.57 13.15
N ILE A 41 -2.33 4.83 13.37
CA ILE A 41 -3.02 5.71 14.33
C ILE A 41 -4.08 6.62 13.69
N ASP A 42 -4.39 6.36 12.42
CA ASP A 42 -5.44 7.09 11.69
C ASP A 42 -5.17 8.61 11.59
N CYS A 43 -3.90 9.00 11.45
CA CYS A 43 -3.50 10.41 11.45
C CYS A 43 -3.70 11.14 10.12
N ALA A 44 -4.01 10.42 9.05
CA ALA A 44 -4.32 10.97 7.71
C ALA A 44 -3.17 11.65 6.96
N ILE A 45 -1.95 11.61 7.49
CA ILE A 45 -0.81 12.31 6.88
C ILE A 45 -0.34 11.62 5.59
N CYS A 46 -0.46 10.30 5.51
CA CYS A 46 0.00 9.52 4.36
C CYS A 46 -0.90 9.66 3.13
N GLU A 47 -2.18 9.88 3.33
CA GLU A 47 -3.16 9.93 2.23
C GLU A 47 -2.79 10.93 1.14
N PRO A 48 -2.50 12.22 1.46
CA PRO A 48 -2.16 13.19 0.42
C PRO A 48 -0.77 12.97 -0.19
N GLU A 49 0.08 12.18 0.41
CA GLU A 49 1.41 11.92 -0.09
C GLU A 49 1.46 10.85 -1.18
N CYS A 50 0.38 10.09 -1.37
CA CYS A 50 0.34 9.09 -2.43
C CYS A 50 -0.01 9.74 -3.78
N PRO A 51 0.90 9.70 -4.77
CA PRO A 51 0.66 10.38 -6.05
C PRO A 51 -0.43 9.74 -6.91
N VAL A 52 -0.81 8.50 -6.60
CA VAL A 52 -1.86 7.77 -7.33
C VAL A 52 -3.13 7.59 -6.51
N ASN A 53 -3.22 8.24 -5.36
CA ASN A 53 -4.40 8.21 -4.48
C ASN A 53 -4.79 6.78 -4.06
N ALA A 54 -3.81 5.94 -3.79
CA ALA A 54 -4.03 4.55 -3.38
C ALA A 54 -4.47 4.41 -1.93
N ILE A 55 -4.29 5.43 -1.12
CA ILE A 55 -4.52 5.38 0.32
C ILE A 55 -5.81 6.09 0.68
N VAL A 56 -6.71 5.40 1.38
CA VAL A 56 -7.96 5.97 1.89
C VAL A 56 -8.23 5.44 3.30
N SER A 57 -9.06 6.18 4.03
CA SER A 57 -9.57 5.71 5.32
C SER A 57 -10.46 4.49 5.12
N ASP A 58 -10.40 3.54 6.04
CA ASP A 58 -11.27 2.36 6.00
C ASP A 58 -12.75 2.73 5.99
N ARG A 59 -13.08 3.89 6.58
CA ARG A 59 -14.45 4.41 6.59
C ARG A 59 -14.95 4.88 5.23
N LYS A 60 -14.02 5.19 4.32
CA LYS A 60 -14.33 5.67 2.98
C LYS A 60 -14.19 4.60 1.91
N LEU A 61 -13.83 3.37 2.31
CA LEU A 61 -13.73 2.26 1.37
C LEU A 61 -15.09 1.92 0.78
N LYS A 62 -15.14 1.85 -0.54
CA LYS A 62 -16.33 1.38 -1.24
C LYS A 62 -16.49 -0.12 -1.04
N PRO A 63 -17.73 -0.66 -1.12
CA PRO A 63 -17.94 -2.11 -1.00
C PRO A 63 -17.06 -2.95 -1.92
N GLU A 64 -16.79 -2.45 -3.13
CA GLU A 64 -15.94 -3.13 -4.12
C GLU A 64 -14.47 -3.17 -3.74
N ASP A 65 -14.04 -2.36 -2.78
CA ASP A 65 -12.65 -2.26 -2.32
C ASP A 65 -12.42 -2.88 -0.94
N GLN A 66 -13.44 -3.47 -0.32
CA GLN A 66 -13.33 -4.03 1.04
C GLN A 66 -12.28 -5.14 1.15
N HIS A 67 -12.06 -5.89 0.08
CA HIS A 67 -11.05 -6.94 0.08
C HIS A 67 -9.62 -6.39 0.31
N TRP A 68 -9.38 -5.11 -0.02
CA TRP A 68 -8.08 -4.49 0.24
C TRP A 68 -7.80 -4.29 1.71
N LEU A 69 -8.84 -4.06 2.52
CA LEU A 69 -8.67 -3.98 3.97
C LEU A 69 -8.18 -5.30 4.55
N ASP A 70 -8.79 -6.41 4.15
CA ASP A 70 -8.38 -7.75 4.59
C ASP A 70 -6.97 -8.06 4.10
N PHE A 71 -6.65 -7.71 2.86
CA PHE A 71 -5.33 -7.90 2.27
C PHE A 71 -4.26 -7.14 3.08
N ASN A 72 -4.50 -5.87 3.41
CA ASN A 72 -3.58 -5.08 4.23
C ASN A 72 -3.37 -5.73 5.60
N LYS A 73 -4.44 -6.17 6.23
CA LYS A 73 -4.39 -6.79 7.55
C LYS A 73 -3.57 -8.07 7.55
N GLU A 74 -3.77 -8.93 6.55
CA GLU A 74 -3.06 -10.22 6.45
C GLU A 74 -1.60 -10.03 6.08
N MET A 75 -1.32 -9.25 5.04
CA MET A 75 0.04 -9.11 4.51
C MET A 75 0.95 -8.33 5.44
N SER A 76 0.42 -7.38 6.19
CA SER A 76 1.23 -6.61 7.14
C SER A 76 1.84 -7.47 8.24
N LYS A 77 1.28 -8.64 8.49
CA LYS A 77 1.81 -9.57 9.50
C LYS A 77 2.92 -10.45 8.95
N GLU A 78 3.03 -10.57 7.64
CA GLU A 78 4.00 -11.44 6.98
C GLU A 78 5.12 -10.68 6.28
N TRP A 79 4.89 -9.42 5.91
CA TRP A 79 5.84 -8.63 5.15
C TRP A 79 6.75 -7.82 6.06
N PRO A 80 7.98 -7.48 5.58
CA PRO A 80 8.91 -6.64 6.35
C PRO A 80 8.42 -5.18 6.41
N VAL A 81 8.70 -4.52 7.53
CA VAL A 81 8.41 -3.10 7.68
C VAL A 81 9.31 -2.29 6.74
N ILE A 82 8.76 -1.22 6.17
CA ILE A 82 9.50 -0.27 5.36
C ILE A 82 9.50 1.10 6.05
N ARG A 83 10.68 1.71 6.17
CA ARG A 83 10.86 3.03 6.79
C ARG A 83 11.56 4.02 5.88
N LYS A 84 12.02 3.57 4.71
CA LYS A 84 12.81 4.39 3.78
C LYS A 84 12.03 4.68 2.51
N VAL A 85 12.19 5.90 1.99
CA VAL A 85 11.67 6.26 0.67
C VAL A 85 12.55 5.62 -0.39
N LYS A 86 11.91 5.03 -1.39
CA LYS A 86 12.57 4.41 -2.54
C LYS A 86 11.96 4.96 -3.82
N ASP A 87 12.64 4.76 -4.94
CA ASP A 87 12.08 5.09 -6.24
C ASP A 87 10.88 4.19 -6.54
N PRO A 88 9.86 4.70 -7.27
CA PRO A 88 8.76 3.85 -7.70
C PRO A 88 9.24 2.76 -8.63
N LEU A 89 8.44 1.70 -8.77
CA LEU A 89 8.77 0.61 -9.68
C LEU A 89 8.82 1.12 -11.13
N PRO A 90 9.66 0.51 -12.01
CA PRO A 90 9.73 0.92 -13.41
C PRO A 90 8.40 0.87 -14.15
N THR A 91 7.46 0.07 -13.66
CA THR A 91 6.13 -0.11 -14.24
C THR A 91 5.11 0.92 -13.76
N TYR A 92 5.50 1.91 -12.98
CA TYR A 92 4.55 2.81 -12.31
C TYR A 92 3.65 3.57 -13.29
N GLU A 93 4.13 3.94 -14.46
CA GLU A 93 3.30 4.65 -15.45
C GLU A 93 2.24 3.74 -16.05
N GLU A 94 2.59 2.48 -16.35
CA GLU A 94 1.66 1.50 -16.88
C GLU A 94 0.61 1.11 -15.85
N ALA A 95 1.01 1.03 -14.59
CA ALA A 95 0.14 0.64 -13.50
C ALA A 95 -1.03 1.62 -13.30
N THR A 96 -0.87 2.90 -13.64
CA THR A 96 -1.96 3.87 -13.54
C THR A 96 -3.11 3.56 -14.49
N LYS A 97 -2.89 2.72 -15.49
CA LYS A 97 -3.88 2.33 -16.48
C LYS A 97 -4.61 1.05 -16.13
N TYR A 98 -4.22 0.38 -15.04
CA TYR A 98 -4.84 -0.88 -14.63
C TYR A 98 -6.29 -0.66 -14.18
N THR A 99 -7.16 -1.60 -14.56
CA THR A 99 -8.51 -1.68 -13.99
C THR A 99 -8.43 -2.26 -12.58
N LYS A 100 -9.51 -2.15 -11.81
CA LYS A 100 -9.55 -2.73 -10.46
C LYS A 100 -9.35 -4.25 -10.48
N GLU A 101 -9.88 -4.92 -11.50
CA GLU A 101 -9.70 -6.36 -11.67
C GLU A 101 -8.25 -6.72 -11.96
N GLU A 102 -7.58 -5.94 -12.81
CA GLU A 102 -6.17 -6.13 -13.12
C GLU A 102 -5.29 -5.90 -11.90
N GLN A 103 -5.59 -4.89 -11.09
CA GLN A 103 -4.87 -4.62 -9.85
C GLN A 103 -4.90 -5.82 -8.91
N TRP A 104 -6.08 -6.40 -8.72
CA TRP A 104 -6.23 -7.56 -7.85
C TRP A 104 -5.55 -8.80 -8.41
N ALA A 105 -5.60 -8.99 -9.72
CA ALA A 105 -4.96 -10.12 -10.38
C ALA A 105 -3.43 -10.03 -10.37
N LYS A 106 -2.89 -8.82 -10.43
CA LYS A 106 -1.44 -8.58 -10.53
C LYS A 106 -0.75 -8.38 -9.19
N VAL A 107 -1.49 -8.15 -8.11
CA VAL A 107 -0.90 -7.94 -6.79
C VAL A 107 -0.17 -9.21 -6.34
N SER A 108 1.07 -9.03 -5.86
CA SER A 108 1.86 -10.12 -5.33
C SER A 108 1.60 -10.29 -3.85
N ARG A 109 1.56 -11.53 -3.38
CA ARG A 109 1.50 -11.84 -1.95
C ARG A 109 2.86 -12.17 -1.38
N ILE A 110 3.90 -12.05 -2.22
CA ILE A 110 5.28 -12.35 -1.85
C ILE A 110 5.88 -11.13 -1.13
N PRO A 111 6.52 -11.32 0.03
CA PRO A 111 7.18 -10.20 0.73
C PRO A 111 8.36 -9.68 -0.08
N PHE A 112 8.65 -8.41 0.09
CA PHE A 112 9.82 -7.81 -0.53
C PHE A 112 11.08 -8.46 0.05
N LYS A 113 11.98 -8.88 -0.84
CA LYS A 113 13.28 -9.39 -0.45
C LYS A 113 14.35 -8.43 -0.93
N ASP A 114 15.05 -7.84 0.03
CA ASP A 114 16.19 -7.00 -0.28
C ASP A 114 17.39 -7.92 -0.49
N ILE A 115 17.75 -8.12 -1.76
CA ILE A 115 18.90 -8.93 -2.12
C ILE A 115 20.08 -7.98 -2.30
N THR A 116 20.73 -7.68 -1.22
CA THR A 116 21.97 -6.92 -1.25
C THR A 116 23.15 -7.83 -0.96
#